data_5512160fe47e9d5b31125b257ed71ed7
#
_entry.id   5512160fe47e9d5b31125b257ed71ed7
#
_cell.length_a   1.000
_cell.length_b   1.000
_cell.length_c   1.000
_cell.angle_alpha   90.00
_cell.angle_beta   90.00
_cell.angle_gamma   90.00
#
_symmetry.space_group_name_H-M   'P 1'
#
loop_
_entity.id
_entity.type
_entity.pdbx_description
1 polymer ?
#
loop_
_entity_poly.entity_id
_entity_poly.type
_entity_poly.pdbx_seq_one_letter_code
_entity_poly.pdbx_strand_id
1 'polypeptide(L)'
;KIINREIPSAKVYEDDEVLAFKDIHPKAPVHFLIIPKKHIQSLAHAEPEDNALLGKMLGLTRKLAMQEGAVNGFRVIINTGRDGGQEVDHLHIHVLGGPQPWTK
;
A
#
# COMPACT_ATOMS: atom_id res chain seq x y z
N LYS A 1 3.27 1.53 15.58
CA LYS A 1 2.10 1.58 14.73
C LYS A 1 2.41 2.24 13.44
N ILE A 2 1.84 1.67 12.43
CA ILE A 2 2.20 2.11 11.11
C ILE A 2 1.61 3.46 10.76
N ILE A 3 0.47 3.79 11.32
CA ILE A 3 -0.19 5.04 10.98
C ILE A 3 0.14 6.17 11.92
N ASN A 4 1.04 5.95 12.85
CA ASN A 4 1.39 7.02 13.76
C ASN A 4 2.44 7.91 13.09
N ARG A 5 2.80 8.97 13.78
CA ARG A 5 3.68 9.97 13.21
C ARG A 5 5.14 9.54 13.09
N GLU A 6 5.41 8.30 13.42
CA GLU A 6 6.76 7.79 13.32
C GLU A 6 7.10 7.27 11.95
N ILE A 7 6.14 7.30 11.02
CA ILE A 7 6.39 6.89 9.65
C ILE A 7 7.46 7.81 9.07
N PRO A 8 8.60 7.26 8.68
CA PRO A 8 9.71 8.09 8.24
C PRO A 8 9.68 8.45 6.75
N SER A 9 8.81 7.83 5.99
CA SER A 9 8.81 7.97 4.54
C SER A 9 8.02 9.17 4.08
N ALA A 10 8.33 9.63 2.87
CA ALA A 10 7.59 10.70 2.27
C ALA A 10 6.16 10.28 1.99
N LYS A 11 5.24 11.15 2.31
CA LYS A 11 3.83 10.91 2.06
C LYS A 11 3.54 11.05 0.57
N VAL A 12 2.77 10.09 0.03
CA VAL A 12 2.36 10.12 -1.36
C VAL A 12 0.94 10.67 -1.48
N TYR A 13 0.08 10.35 -0.53
CA TYR A 13 -1.32 10.74 -0.57
C TYR A 13 -1.94 10.57 0.81
N GLU A 14 -2.91 11.40 1.12
CA GLU A 14 -3.64 11.26 2.37
C GLU A 14 -5.01 11.90 2.25
N ASP A 15 -6.02 11.20 2.79
CA ASP A 15 -7.34 11.80 2.98
C ASP A 15 -7.89 11.26 4.31
N ASP A 16 -9.19 11.45 4.55
CA ASP A 16 -9.79 11.06 5.83
C ASP A 16 -9.68 9.57 6.11
N GLU A 17 -9.59 8.75 5.09
CA GLU A 17 -9.68 7.30 5.25
C GLU A 17 -8.40 6.56 4.92
N VAL A 18 -7.52 7.16 4.14
CA VAL A 18 -6.40 6.45 3.54
C VAL A 18 -5.13 7.29 3.63
N LEU A 19 -4.02 6.59 3.84
CA LEU A 19 -2.70 7.20 3.81
C LEU A 19 -1.81 6.37 2.90
N ALA A 20 -1.04 7.03 2.04
CA ALA A 20 -0.05 6.35 1.21
C ALA A 20 1.29 7.02 1.41
N PHE A 21 2.36 6.21 1.47
CA PHE A 21 3.71 6.72 1.69
C PHE A 21 4.74 5.79 1.05
N LYS A 22 5.90 6.34 0.76
CA LYS A 22 6.94 5.57 0.10
C LYS A 22 7.55 4.57 1.06
N ASP A 23 7.87 3.39 0.54
CA ASP A 23 8.54 2.37 1.34
C ASP A 23 9.97 2.80 1.61
N ILE A 24 10.43 2.63 2.85
CA ILE A 24 11.79 3.03 3.23
C ILE A 24 12.83 2.05 2.72
N HIS A 25 12.39 0.87 2.30
CA HIS A 25 13.29 -0.13 1.71
C HIS A 25 12.73 -0.55 0.36
N PRO A 26 12.74 0.35 -0.62
CA PRO A 26 12.08 0.09 -1.90
C PRO A 26 12.72 -1.08 -2.63
N LYS A 27 11.88 -1.89 -3.25
CA LYS A 27 12.32 -3.03 -4.05
C LYS A 27 12.09 -2.80 -5.53
N ALA A 28 11.71 -1.60 -5.90
CA ALA A 28 11.47 -1.20 -7.28
C ALA A 28 11.69 0.30 -7.38
N PRO A 29 11.89 0.85 -8.57
CA PRO A 29 12.06 2.29 -8.72
C PRO A 29 10.89 3.09 -8.16
N VAL A 30 9.67 2.53 -8.25
CA VAL A 30 8.50 3.08 -7.59
C VAL A 30 8.01 2.02 -6.64
N HIS A 31 7.95 2.35 -5.35
CA HIS A 31 7.45 1.40 -4.35
C HIS A 31 6.84 2.21 -3.20
N PHE A 32 5.53 2.14 -3.08
CA PHE A 32 4.84 2.81 -1.98
C PHE A 32 3.76 1.89 -1.40
N LEU A 33 3.25 2.28 -0.25
CA LEU A 33 2.26 1.51 0.49
C LEU A 33 0.98 2.35 0.60
N ILE A 34 -0.16 1.68 0.55
CA ILE A 34 -1.45 2.32 0.79
C ILE A 34 -2.06 1.61 1.99
N ILE A 35 -2.42 2.37 3.01
CA ILE A 35 -3.03 1.81 4.22
C ILE A 35 -4.32 2.52 4.55
N PRO A 36 -5.28 1.81 5.16
CA PRO A 36 -6.46 2.49 5.69
C PRO A 36 -6.11 3.10 7.04
N LYS A 37 -6.72 4.23 7.37
CA LYS A 37 -6.51 4.82 8.69
C LYS A 37 -7.25 4.03 9.75
N LYS A 38 -8.38 3.41 9.39
CA LYS A 38 -9.06 2.47 10.27
C LYS A 38 -8.14 1.27 10.48
N HIS A 39 -8.00 0.82 11.71
CA HIS A 39 -7.17 -0.35 11.97
C HIS A 39 -7.88 -1.61 11.48
N ILE A 40 -7.30 -2.24 10.47
CA ILE A 40 -7.73 -3.55 9.97
C ILE A 40 -6.46 -4.39 9.98
N GLN A 41 -6.46 -5.45 10.75
CA GLN A 41 -5.24 -6.24 10.94
C GLN A 41 -4.73 -6.83 9.64
N SER A 42 -5.63 -7.37 8.82
CA SER A 42 -5.25 -7.95 7.54
C SER A 42 -6.49 -8.02 6.66
N LEU A 43 -6.27 -8.39 5.40
CA LEU A 43 -7.39 -8.57 4.48
C LEU A 43 -8.36 -9.62 4.99
N ALA A 44 -7.86 -10.65 5.65
CA ALA A 44 -8.71 -11.71 6.20
C ALA A 44 -9.56 -11.24 7.37
N HIS A 45 -9.20 -10.13 7.99
CA HIS A 45 -9.94 -9.57 9.12
C HIS A 45 -10.91 -8.47 8.71
N ALA A 46 -10.92 -8.10 7.44
CA ALA A 46 -11.82 -7.08 6.95
C ALA A 46 -13.25 -7.63 6.95
N GLU A 47 -14.21 -6.74 7.20
CA GLU A 47 -15.61 -7.09 7.23
C GLU A 47 -16.30 -6.61 5.96
N PRO A 48 -17.49 -7.14 5.64
CA PRO A 48 -18.21 -6.64 4.45
C PRO A 48 -18.41 -5.12 4.44
N GLU A 49 -18.54 -4.51 5.62
CA GLU A 49 -18.70 -3.05 5.69
C GLU A 49 -17.44 -2.33 5.23
N ASP A 50 -16.31 -3.02 5.14
CA ASP A 50 -15.07 -2.42 4.69
C ASP A 50 -14.88 -2.49 3.19
N ASN A 51 -15.82 -3.11 2.47
CA ASN A 51 -15.65 -3.32 1.03
C ASN A 51 -15.49 -2.02 0.26
N ALA A 52 -16.24 -0.99 0.62
CA ALA A 52 -16.11 0.29 -0.09
C ALA A 52 -14.73 0.89 0.13
N LEU A 53 -14.21 0.78 1.34
CA LEU A 53 -12.87 1.28 1.66
C LEU A 53 -11.81 0.50 0.89
N LEU A 54 -11.95 -0.82 0.85
CA LEU A 54 -11.01 -1.66 0.11
C LEU A 54 -11.02 -1.32 -1.37
N GLY A 55 -12.20 -1.11 -1.93
CA GLY A 55 -12.32 -0.72 -3.33
C GLY A 55 -11.69 0.63 -3.60
N LYS A 56 -11.86 1.58 -2.68
CA LYS A 56 -11.23 2.88 -2.80
C LYS A 56 -9.72 2.75 -2.81
N MET A 57 -9.18 1.95 -1.88
CA MET A 57 -7.74 1.74 -1.81
C MET A 57 -7.21 1.14 -3.09
N LEU A 58 -7.89 0.13 -3.60
CA LEU A 58 -7.45 -0.53 -4.82
C LEU A 58 -7.53 0.42 -6.00
N GLY A 59 -8.58 1.23 -6.07
CA GLY A 59 -8.70 2.23 -7.14
C GLY A 59 -7.61 3.29 -7.09
N LEU A 60 -7.13 3.61 -5.88
CA LEU A 60 -6.05 4.58 -5.73
C LEU A 60 -4.73 4.06 -6.26
N THR A 61 -4.55 2.74 -6.36
CA THR A 61 -3.28 2.20 -6.86
C THR A 61 -2.97 2.75 -8.25
N ARG A 62 -3.96 2.78 -9.13
CA ARG A 62 -3.73 3.24 -10.50
C ARG A 62 -3.40 4.72 -10.55
N LYS A 63 -4.13 5.53 -9.79
CA LYS A 63 -3.90 6.96 -9.78
C LYS A 63 -2.52 7.30 -9.24
N LEU A 64 -2.19 6.70 -8.11
CA LEU A 64 -0.93 7.03 -7.43
C LEU A 64 0.27 6.42 -8.16
N ALA A 65 0.11 5.25 -8.76
CA ALA A 65 1.20 4.66 -9.54
C ALA A 65 1.58 5.57 -10.69
N MET A 66 0.59 6.09 -11.40
CA MET A 66 0.84 7.02 -12.50
C MET A 66 1.50 8.29 -12.00
N GLN A 67 1.00 8.81 -10.88
CA GLN A 67 1.57 10.02 -10.28
C GLN A 67 3.03 9.84 -9.94
N GLU A 68 3.40 8.64 -9.48
CA GLU A 68 4.77 8.36 -9.08
C GLU A 68 5.67 7.92 -10.23
N GLY A 69 5.14 7.80 -11.42
CA GLY A 69 5.94 7.52 -12.60
C GLY A 69 5.85 6.13 -13.15
N ALA A 70 5.02 5.26 -12.59
CA ALA A 70 4.89 3.89 -13.07
C ALA A 70 3.89 3.83 -14.22
N VAL A 71 4.22 4.52 -15.31
CA VAL A 71 3.28 4.72 -16.40
C VAL A 71 3.10 3.52 -17.32
N ASN A 72 4.02 2.56 -17.26
CA ASN A 72 3.96 1.39 -18.12
C ASN A 72 3.48 0.14 -17.41
N GLY A 73 2.97 0.30 -16.19
CA GLY A 73 2.44 -0.82 -15.45
C GLY A 73 2.97 -0.87 -14.03
N PHE A 74 2.32 -1.66 -13.20
CA PHE A 74 2.73 -1.78 -11.79
C PHE A 74 2.18 -3.07 -11.23
N ARG A 75 2.75 -3.47 -10.09
CA ARG A 75 2.35 -4.68 -9.40
C ARG A 75 1.72 -4.31 -8.07
N VAL A 76 0.63 -4.96 -7.73
CA VAL A 76 -0.06 -4.75 -6.46
C VAL A 76 0.04 -6.02 -5.65
N ILE A 77 0.53 -5.90 -4.42
CA ILE A 77 0.71 -7.04 -3.53
C ILE A 77 0.04 -6.75 -2.20
N ILE A 78 -0.78 -7.68 -1.75
CA ILE A 78 -1.40 -7.61 -0.43
C ILE A 78 -1.06 -8.90 0.29
N ASN A 79 -0.15 -8.83 1.24
CA ASN A 79 0.22 -10.01 2.03
C ASN A 79 -0.75 -10.16 3.17
N THR A 80 -1.30 -11.36 3.34
CA THR A 80 -2.33 -11.61 4.33
C THR A 80 -1.93 -12.75 5.24
N GLY A 81 -1.80 -12.46 6.53
CA GLY A 81 -1.54 -13.48 7.53
C GLY A 81 -0.13 -14.05 7.44
N ARG A 82 0.13 -15.00 8.33
CA ARG A 82 1.45 -15.61 8.41
C ARG A 82 1.86 -16.29 7.13
N ASP A 83 0.95 -17.09 6.57
CA ASP A 83 1.28 -17.86 5.38
C ASP A 83 1.38 -16.98 4.14
N GLY A 84 0.87 -15.78 4.20
CA GLY A 84 0.99 -14.81 3.11
C GLY A 84 2.19 -13.91 3.25
N GLY A 85 2.96 -14.08 4.33
CA GLY A 85 4.16 -13.27 4.53
C GLY A 85 3.90 -11.89 5.09
N GLN A 86 2.78 -11.70 5.75
CA GLN A 86 2.47 -10.40 6.33
C GLN A 86 3.34 -10.17 7.56
N GLU A 87 4.11 -9.09 7.55
CA GLU A 87 5.04 -8.80 8.63
C GLU A 87 4.54 -7.75 9.60
N VAL A 88 3.61 -6.91 9.17
CA VAL A 88 3.05 -5.85 10.00
C VAL A 88 1.55 -6.08 10.12
N ASP A 89 1.03 -6.07 11.34
CA ASP A 89 -0.38 -6.38 11.59
C ASP A 89 -1.28 -5.17 11.37
N HIS A 90 -1.21 -4.62 10.19
CA HIS A 90 -2.08 -3.55 9.73
C HIS A 90 -2.15 -3.69 8.22
N LEU A 91 -3.35 -3.82 7.70
CA LEU A 91 -3.56 -4.02 6.27
C LEU A 91 -2.79 -2.98 5.46
N HIS A 92 -2.06 -3.44 4.47
CA HIS A 92 -1.34 -2.52 3.58
C HIS A 92 -1.20 -3.12 2.20
N ILE A 93 -1.23 -2.25 1.21
CA ILE A 93 -1.11 -2.63 -0.20
C ILE A 93 0.21 -2.12 -0.69
N HIS A 94 1.06 -3.02 -1.19
CA HIS A 94 2.31 -2.62 -1.84
C HIS A 94 2.03 -2.33 -3.30
N VAL A 95 2.55 -1.22 -3.79
CA VAL A 95 2.49 -0.88 -5.21
C VAL A 95 3.92 -0.71 -5.69
N LEU A 96 4.31 -1.54 -6.65
CA LEU A 96 5.68 -1.52 -7.17
C LEU A 96 5.63 -1.30 -8.67
N GLY A 97 6.50 -0.42 -9.18
CA GLY A 97 6.51 -0.11 -10.59
C GLY A 97 7.84 0.43 -11.04
N GLY A 98 7.88 0.79 -12.31
CA GLY A 98 9.10 1.30 -12.91
C GLY A 98 9.77 0.26 -13.76
N PRO A 99 10.86 0.66 -14.46
CA PRO A 99 11.53 -0.25 -15.38
C PRO A 99 12.05 -1.50 -14.70
N GLN A 100 11.87 -2.63 -15.35
CA GLN A 100 12.42 -3.89 -14.92
C GLN A 100 13.85 -4.03 -15.46
N PRO A 101 14.67 -4.89 -14.84
CA PRO A 101 14.37 -5.71 -13.67
C PRO A 101 14.48 -4.92 -12.39
N TRP A 102 13.77 -5.37 -11.38
CA TRP A 102 13.82 -4.70 -10.08
C TRP A 102 14.84 -5.40 -9.18
N THR A 103 15.47 -4.58 -8.35
CA THR A 103 16.33 -5.10 -7.31
C THR A 103 15.47 -5.72 -6.21
N LYS A 104 16.00 -6.77 -5.62
CA LYS A 104 15.28 -7.41 -4.53
C LYS A 104 15.47 -6.79 -3.24
#